data_978bec740b19c6c0a554b8d2fc650be0
#
_entry.id   978bec740b19c6c0a554b8d2fc650be0
#
_cell.length_a   1.000
_cell.length_b   1.000
_cell.length_c   1.000
_cell.angle_alpha   90.00
_cell.angle_beta   90.00
_cell.angle_gamma   90.00
#
_symmetry.space_group_name_H-M   'P 1'
#
loop_
_entity.id
_entity.type
_entity.pdbx_description
1 polymer ?
#
loop_
_entity_poly.entity_id
_entity_poly.type
_entity_poly.pdbx_seq_one_letter_code
_entity_poly.pdbx_strand_id
1 'polypeptide(L)'
;TTRLVGSEMCIRDRFDGLAGTLTGLSEYSCGITPCGEGLTQRITEALLAVERELREVLCWTTTAGHLTVRLAFPAALLQRVDAERLRKIITTEAGLEMAGPARSQQNGALLLTYREKPCYTLGQWQVQLPAEENGTCGDTLRLVKGEEGIQALILSDGMGTGAPAALDSAM
;
A
#
# COMPACT_ATOMS: atom_id res chain seq x y z
N THR A 1 21.81 39.25 -4.74
CA THR A 1 22.21 38.12 -5.60
C THR A 1 22.17 36.77 -4.86
N THR A 2 22.13 36.75 -3.56
CA THR A 2 22.17 35.52 -2.74
C THR A 2 20.80 34.83 -2.62
N ARG A 3 19.70 35.49 -2.99
CA ARG A 3 18.33 34.96 -2.81
C ARG A 3 17.85 34.04 -3.97
N LEU A 4 18.49 34.12 -5.14
CA LEU A 4 18.13 33.31 -6.32
C LEU A 4 18.80 31.91 -6.30
N VAL A 5 19.97 31.78 -5.73
CA VAL A 5 20.70 30.50 -5.70
C VAL A 5 19.99 29.46 -4.80
N GLY A 6 19.38 29.90 -3.69
CA GLY A 6 18.64 28.99 -2.81
C GLY A 6 17.34 28.45 -3.40
N SER A 7 16.66 29.24 -4.27
CA SER A 7 15.40 28.80 -4.89
C SER A 7 15.63 27.81 -6.04
N GLU A 8 16.67 27.99 -6.83
CA GLU A 8 17.01 27.03 -7.92
C GLU A 8 17.48 25.68 -7.37
N MET A 9 18.27 25.70 -6.30
CA MET A 9 18.73 24.49 -5.63
C MET A 9 17.53 23.70 -5.04
N CYS A 10 16.60 24.38 -4.40
CA CYS A 10 15.37 23.76 -3.85
C CYS A 10 14.46 23.19 -4.95
N ILE A 11 14.37 23.81 -6.11
CA ILE A 11 13.60 23.31 -7.26
C ILE A 11 14.26 22.07 -7.84
N ARG A 12 15.57 22.06 -7.99
CA ARG A 12 16.32 20.92 -8.50
C ARG A 12 16.17 19.70 -7.60
N ASP A 13 16.31 19.87 -6.28
CA ASP A 13 16.15 18.79 -5.30
C ASP A 13 14.73 18.19 -5.34
N ARG A 14 13.71 19.02 -5.58
CA ARG A 14 12.33 18.55 -5.76
C ARG A 14 12.15 17.74 -7.04
N PHE A 15 12.77 18.15 -8.15
CA PHE A 15 12.73 17.37 -9.39
C PHE A 15 13.50 16.06 -9.28
N ASP A 16 14.63 16.06 -8.60
CA ASP A 16 15.41 14.85 -8.36
C ASP A 16 14.63 13.87 -7.44
N GLY A 17 13.93 14.39 -6.43
CA GLY A 17 13.01 13.61 -5.60
C GLY A 17 11.83 13.01 -6.39
N LEU A 18 11.22 13.80 -7.29
CA LEU A 18 10.16 13.32 -8.19
C LEU A 18 10.68 12.26 -9.16
N ALA A 19 11.85 12.45 -9.73
CA ALA A 19 12.47 11.47 -10.62
C ALA A 19 12.76 10.15 -9.89
N GLY A 20 13.28 10.22 -8.67
CA GLY A 20 13.48 9.05 -7.81
C GLY A 20 12.17 8.31 -7.50
N THR A 21 11.09 9.05 -7.20
CA THR A 21 9.76 8.47 -6.95
C THR A 21 9.20 7.79 -8.20
N LEU A 22 9.31 8.42 -9.37
CA LEU A 22 8.86 7.84 -10.65
C LEU A 22 9.67 6.59 -11.02
N THR A 23 10.98 6.60 -10.79
CA THR A 23 11.83 5.42 -10.99
C THR A 23 11.41 4.29 -10.06
N GLY A 24 11.21 4.56 -8.77
CA GLY A 24 10.73 3.57 -7.80
C GLY A 24 9.35 3.00 -8.15
N LEU A 25 8.43 3.83 -8.64
CA LEU A 25 7.10 3.38 -9.12
C LEU A 25 7.23 2.50 -10.37
N SER A 26 8.15 2.82 -11.28
CA SER A 26 8.43 2.00 -12.46
C SER A 26 9.02 0.65 -12.08
N GLU A 27 10.01 0.62 -11.20
CA GLU A 27 10.61 -0.61 -10.68
C GLU A 27 9.57 -1.46 -9.94
N TYR A 28 8.72 -0.84 -9.15
CA TYR A 28 7.61 -1.50 -8.46
C TYR A 28 6.62 -2.13 -9.45
N SER A 29 6.25 -1.42 -10.50
CA SER A 29 5.34 -1.94 -11.53
C SER A 29 5.96 -3.08 -12.34
N CYS A 30 7.27 -3.07 -12.56
CA CYS A 30 8.01 -4.15 -13.22
C CYS A 30 8.27 -5.36 -12.31
N GLY A 31 8.09 -5.21 -11.00
CA GLY A 31 8.35 -6.24 -10.00
C GLY A 31 7.21 -7.24 -9.78
N ILE A 32 6.13 -7.17 -10.54
CA ILE A 32 5.00 -8.10 -10.45
C ILE A 32 5.30 -9.33 -11.33
N THR A 33 5.35 -10.49 -10.71
CA THR A 33 5.51 -11.76 -11.42
C THR A 33 4.21 -12.56 -11.36
N PRO A 34 3.57 -12.89 -12.49
CA PRO A 34 2.41 -13.77 -12.49
C PRO A 34 2.72 -15.09 -11.80
N CYS A 35 1.78 -15.59 -11.01
CA CYS A 35 1.92 -16.92 -10.40
C CYS A 35 1.91 -18.01 -11.49
N GLY A 36 2.55 -19.13 -11.21
CA GLY A 36 2.51 -20.28 -12.09
C GLY A 36 1.07 -20.76 -12.37
N GLU A 37 0.82 -21.24 -13.59
CA GLU A 37 -0.51 -21.66 -14.04
C GLU A 37 -1.19 -22.64 -13.08
N GLY A 38 -0.44 -23.57 -12.49
CA GLY A 38 -0.99 -24.56 -11.58
C GLY A 38 -1.63 -23.98 -10.31
N LEU A 39 -1.04 -22.94 -9.71
CA LEU A 39 -1.62 -22.29 -8.52
C LEU A 39 -2.86 -21.46 -8.90
N THR A 40 -2.75 -20.67 -9.96
CA THR A 40 -3.86 -19.85 -10.45
C THR A 40 -5.06 -20.71 -10.82
N GLN A 41 -4.83 -21.85 -11.49
CA GLN A 41 -5.88 -22.77 -11.88
C GLN A 41 -6.58 -23.40 -10.66
N ARG A 42 -5.83 -23.93 -9.68
CA ARG A 42 -6.42 -24.50 -8.46
C ARG A 42 -7.29 -23.49 -7.72
N ILE A 43 -6.77 -22.26 -7.50
CA ILE A 43 -7.54 -21.19 -6.85
C ILE A 43 -8.80 -20.87 -7.65
N THR A 44 -8.69 -20.77 -8.98
CA THR A 44 -9.84 -20.46 -9.85
C THR A 44 -10.91 -21.53 -9.79
N GLU A 45 -10.53 -22.79 -9.90
CA GLU A 45 -11.46 -23.93 -9.85
C GLU A 45 -12.18 -24.02 -8.50
N ALA A 46 -11.45 -23.86 -7.39
CA ALA A 46 -12.02 -23.87 -6.05
C ALA A 46 -12.99 -22.72 -5.81
N LEU A 47 -12.68 -21.53 -6.34
CA LEU A 47 -13.54 -20.35 -6.21
C LEU A 47 -14.79 -20.46 -7.10
N LEU A 48 -14.68 -20.93 -8.33
CA LEU A 48 -15.80 -21.12 -9.24
C LEU A 48 -16.78 -22.19 -8.77
N ALA A 49 -16.32 -23.17 -8.00
CA ALA A 49 -17.18 -24.16 -7.37
C ALA A 49 -18.16 -23.54 -6.36
N VAL A 50 -17.83 -22.38 -5.80
CA VAL A 50 -18.60 -21.69 -4.76
C VAL A 50 -19.31 -20.44 -5.28
N GLU A 51 -18.63 -19.68 -6.17
CA GLU A 51 -19.11 -18.40 -6.69
C GLU A 51 -19.11 -18.42 -8.21
N ARG A 52 -20.27 -18.73 -8.79
CA ARG A 52 -20.42 -18.83 -10.25
C ARG A 52 -20.37 -17.50 -10.99
N GLU A 53 -20.56 -16.39 -10.27
CA GLU A 53 -20.54 -15.05 -10.85
C GLU A 53 -19.12 -14.41 -10.83
N LEU A 54 -18.11 -15.16 -10.41
CA LEU A 54 -16.70 -14.78 -10.52
C LEU A 54 -16.32 -14.64 -12.00
N ARG A 55 -15.79 -13.47 -12.36
CA ARG A 55 -15.42 -13.13 -13.74
C ARG A 55 -13.96 -13.38 -14.04
N GLU A 56 -13.10 -13.04 -13.09
CA GLU A 56 -11.66 -13.07 -13.26
C GLU A 56 -10.95 -13.37 -11.96
N VAL A 57 -9.88 -14.14 -12.04
CA VAL A 57 -8.92 -14.40 -10.97
C VAL A 57 -7.53 -14.04 -11.46
N LEU A 58 -6.89 -13.11 -10.80
CA LEU A 58 -5.50 -12.73 -11.05
C LEU A 58 -4.66 -13.08 -9.84
N CYS A 59 -3.58 -13.83 -10.06
CA CYS A 59 -2.62 -14.22 -9.04
C CYS A 59 -1.23 -13.75 -9.44
N TRP A 60 -0.55 -13.03 -8.55
CA TRP A 60 0.82 -12.60 -8.77
C TRP A 60 1.59 -12.53 -7.46
N THR A 61 2.90 -12.57 -7.58
CA THR A 61 3.83 -12.29 -6.48
C THR A 61 4.49 -10.92 -6.69
N THR A 62 4.72 -10.22 -5.59
CA THR A 62 5.49 -8.98 -5.57
C THR A 62 6.98 -9.26 -5.65
N THR A 63 7.83 -8.23 -5.82
CA THR A 63 9.28 -8.34 -5.74
C THR A 63 9.78 -8.95 -4.44
N ALA A 64 9.05 -8.75 -3.34
CA ALA A 64 9.33 -9.36 -2.04
C ALA A 64 8.87 -10.83 -1.93
N GLY A 65 8.29 -11.39 -2.99
CA GLY A 65 7.80 -12.77 -3.03
C GLY A 65 6.42 -12.96 -2.39
N HIS A 66 5.72 -11.89 -1.99
CA HIS A 66 4.39 -12.01 -1.36
C HIS A 66 3.29 -12.25 -2.37
N LEU A 67 2.43 -13.21 -2.08
CA LEU A 67 1.28 -13.55 -2.92
C LEU A 67 0.17 -12.51 -2.81
N THR A 68 -0.35 -12.12 -3.96
CA THR A 68 -1.57 -11.32 -4.07
C THR A 68 -2.56 -12.01 -5.01
N VAL A 69 -3.82 -12.09 -4.60
CA VAL A 69 -4.93 -12.65 -5.38
C VAL A 69 -6.01 -11.60 -5.52
N ARG A 70 -6.36 -11.24 -6.75
CA ARG A 70 -7.44 -10.31 -7.06
C ARG A 70 -8.58 -11.04 -7.76
N LEU A 71 -9.78 -10.83 -7.27
CA LEU A 71 -11.01 -11.38 -7.81
C LEU A 71 -11.86 -10.25 -8.38
N ALA A 72 -12.44 -10.47 -9.56
CA ALA A 72 -13.38 -9.52 -10.16
C ALA A 72 -14.79 -10.12 -10.23
N PHE A 73 -15.78 -9.36 -9.76
CA PHE A 73 -17.19 -9.68 -9.76
C PHE A 73 -18.00 -8.56 -10.41
N PRO A 74 -19.26 -8.81 -10.85
CA PRO A 74 -20.19 -7.75 -11.16
C PRO A 74 -20.40 -6.82 -9.96
N ALA A 75 -20.41 -5.50 -10.18
CA ALA A 75 -20.57 -4.51 -9.09
C ALA A 75 -21.85 -4.69 -8.27
N ALA A 76 -22.90 -5.26 -8.88
CA ALA A 76 -24.18 -5.56 -8.23
C ALA A 76 -24.06 -6.53 -7.04
N LEU A 77 -22.96 -7.27 -6.94
CA LEU A 77 -22.73 -8.28 -5.90
C LEU A 77 -22.03 -7.74 -4.64
N LEU A 78 -21.78 -6.45 -4.54
CA LEU A 78 -21.02 -5.82 -3.44
C LEU A 78 -21.44 -6.30 -2.03
N GLN A 79 -22.72 -6.53 -1.81
CA GLN A 79 -23.26 -6.95 -0.52
C GLN A 79 -23.52 -8.47 -0.39
N ARG A 80 -23.38 -9.21 -1.48
CA ARG A 80 -23.74 -10.64 -1.52
C ARG A 80 -22.55 -11.58 -1.44
N VAL A 81 -21.37 -11.10 -1.82
CA VAL A 81 -20.14 -11.92 -1.82
C VAL A 81 -19.66 -12.14 -0.40
N ASP A 82 -19.57 -13.40 0.00
CA ASP A 82 -18.98 -13.81 1.27
C ASP A 82 -17.44 -13.79 1.18
N ALA A 83 -16.89 -12.60 1.40
CA ALA A 83 -15.46 -12.35 1.29
C ALA A 83 -14.61 -13.20 2.24
N GLU A 84 -15.15 -13.55 3.41
CA GLU A 84 -14.42 -14.37 4.38
C GLU A 84 -14.34 -15.84 3.94
N ARG A 85 -15.40 -16.35 3.34
CA ARG A 85 -15.42 -17.68 2.74
C ARG A 85 -14.39 -17.77 1.60
N LEU A 86 -14.35 -16.77 0.73
CA LEU A 86 -13.37 -16.73 -0.36
C LEU A 86 -11.94 -16.65 0.17
N ARG A 87 -11.69 -15.85 1.22
CA ARG A 87 -10.39 -15.79 1.87
C ARG A 87 -9.90 -17.15 2.34
N LYS A 88 -10.78 -17.92 2.99
CA LYS A 88 -10.46 -19.28 3.49
C LYS A 88 -10.10 -20.22 2.36
N ILE A 89 -10.84 -20.17 1.25
CA ILE A 89 -10.54 -21.00 0.07
C ILE A 89 -9.16 -20.64 -0.48
N ILE A 90 -8.86 -19.35 -0.66
CA ILE A 90 -7.56 -18.90 -1.17
C ILE A 90 -6.43 -19.34 -0.23
N THR A 91 -6.62 -19.17 1.10
CA THR A 91 -5.66 -19.62 2.13
C THR A 91 -5.36 -21.11 1.99
N THR A 92 -6.40 -21.93 1.81
CA THR A 92 -6.24 -23.39 1.69
C THR A 92 -5.49 -23.77 0.42
N GLU A 93 -5.88 -23.20 -0.73
CA GLU A 93 -5.28 -23.53 -2.02
C GLU A 93 -3.85 -22.98 -2.19
N ALA A 94 -3.58 -21.82 -1.61
CA ALA A 94 -2.24 -21.23 -1.63
C ALA A 94 -1.30 -21.86 -0.60
N GLY A 95 -1.82 -22.43 0.48
CA GLY A 95 -1.03 -22.87 1.63
C GLY A 95 -0.39 -21.73 2.43
N LEU A 96 -0.93 -20.51 2.28
CA LEU A 96 -0.43 -19.28 2.89
C LEU A 96 -1.58 -18.53 3.58
N GLU A 97 -1.35 -18.00 4.76
CA GLU A 97 -2.33 -17.17 5.43
C GLU A 97 -2.58 -15.88 4.65
N MET A 98 -3.83 -15.67 4.26
CA MET A 98 -4.25 -14.49 3.51
C MET A 98 -4.97 -13.47 4.38
N ALA A 99 -4.71 -12.20 4.12
CA ALA A 99 -5.39 -11.06 4.71
C ALA A 99 -6.30 -10.36 3.68
N GLY A 100 -7.23 -9.55 4.15
CA GLY A 100 -8.15 -8.81 3.30
C GLY A 100 -9.57 -9.35 3.35
N PRO A 101 -10.41 -8.98 2.37
CA PRO A 101 -10.02 -8.27 1.14
C PRO A 101 -10.00 -6.74 1.29
N ALA A 102 -9.10 -6.09 0.56
CA ALA A 102 -9.31 -4.71 0.17
C ALA A 102 -10.39 -4.69 -0.95
N ARG A 103 -11.37 -3.80 -0.81
CA ARG A 103 -12.49 -3.68 -1.76
C ARG A 103 -12.34 -2.41 -2.59
N SER A 104 -12.48 -2.51 -3.89
CA SER A 104 -12.57 -1.37 -4.78
C SER A 104 -13.59 -1.61 -5.90
N GLN A 105 -14.07 -0.53 -6.49
CA GLN A 105 -14.96 -0.60 -7.66
C GLN A 105 -14.31 0.14 -8.81
N GLN A 106 -14.21 -0.53 -9.95
CA GLN A 106 -13.67 0.05 -11.18
C GLN A 106 -14.46 -0.47 -12.38
N ASN A 107 -14.83 0.40 -13.28
CA ASN A 107 -15.49 0.06 -14.55
C ASN A 107 -16.69 -0.89 -14.41
N GLY A 108 -17.52 -0.71 -13.39
CA GLY A 108 -18.68 -1.58 -13.14
C GLY A 108 -18.35 -2.97 -12.60
N ALA A 109 -17.12 -3.20 -12.18
CA ALA A 109 -16.69 -4.39 -11.48
C ALA A 109 -16.38 -4.12 -10.00
N LEU A 110 -16.73 -5.08 -9.14
CA LEU A 110 -16.26 -5.16 -7.77
C LEU A 110 -14.95 -5.95 -7.77
N LEU A 111 -13.89 -5.33 -7.26
CA LEU A 111 -12.59 -5.97 -7.09
C LEU A 111 -12.36 -6.29 -5.62
N LEU A 112 -12.03 -7.54 -5.33
CA LEU A 112 -11.61 -8.01 -4.02
C LEU A 112 -10.14 -8.42 -4.10
N THR A 113 -9.27 -7.75 -3.35
CA THR A 113 -7.84 -8.04 -3.34
C THR A 113 -7.43 -8.63 -1.99
N TYR A 114 -6.98 -9.87 -2.03
CA TYR A 114 -6.41 -10.60 -0.90
C TYR A 114 -4.89 -10.58 -1.03
N ARG A 115 -4.21 -10.42 0.10
CA ARG A 115 -2.75 -10.42 0.15
C ARG A 115 -2.26 -11.39 1.19
N GLU A 116 -1.08 -11.92 1.01
CA GLU A 116 -0.41 -12.69 2.03
C GLU A 116 -0.34 -11.89 3.33
N LYS A 117 -0.67 -12.53 4.45
CA LYS A 117 -0.70 -11.87 5.75
C LYS A 117 0.72 -11.57 6.21
N PRO A 118 1.03 -10.33 6.60
CA PRO A 118 2.35 -9.99 7.11
C PRO A 118 2.73 -10.84 8.32
N CYS A 119 3.96 -11.33 8.35
CA CYS A 119 4.50 -12.12 9.48
C CYS A 119 4.75 -11.27 10.72
N TYR A 120 4.85 -9.93 10.56
CA TYR A 120 5.19 -9.02 11.64
C TYR A 120 4.16 -7.90 11.77
N THR A 121 3.94 -7.45 13.00
CA THR A 121 3.15 -6.26 13.31
C THR A 121 4.05 -5.22 13.93
N LEU A 122 4.06 -4.01 13.37
CA LEU A 122 4.79 -2.88 13.91
C LEU A 122 3.90 -2.08 14.86
N GLY A 123 4.31 -2.01 16.12
CA GLY A 123 3.76 -1.05 17.10
C GLY A 123 4.66 0.18 17.16
N GLN A 124 4.07 1.36 17.20
CA GLN A 124 4.81 2.60 17.41
C GLN A 124 4.22 3.42 18.55
N TRP A 125 5.09 4.14 19.23
CA TRP A 125 4.73 5.20 20.16
C TRP A 125 5.50 6.44 19.74
N GLN A 126 4.86 7.60 19.86
CA GLN A 126 5.54 8.86 19.62
C GLN A 126 5.25 9.83 20.76
N VAL A 127 6.24 10.63 21.07
CA VAL A 127 6.13 11.78 21.96
C VAL A 127 6.75 12.96 21.22
N GLN A 128 6.02 14.06 21.15
CA GLN A 128 6.49 15.31 20.58
C GLN A 128 6.62 16.34 21.69
N LEU A 129 7.82 16.87 21.87
CA LEU A 129 8.12 17.89 22.86
C LEU A 129 8.47 19.21 22.14
N PRO A 130 7.70 20.27 22.32
CA PRO A 130 8.06 21.57 21.77
C PRO A 130 9.31 22.11 22.48
N ALA A 131 10.09 22.93 21.79
CA ALA A 131 11.27 23.58 22.34
C ALA A 131 10.90 24.68 23.38
N GLU A 132 9.68 25.21 23.26
CA GLU A 132 9.16 26.25 24.19
C GLU A 132 7.93 25.71 24.93
N GLU A 133 7.76 26.12 26.17
CA GLU A 133 6.59 25.78 26.98
C GLU A 133 5.33 26.32 26.31
N ASN A 134 4.35 25.44 26.01
CA ASN A 134 3.16 25.71 25.21
C ASN A 134 3.38 26.00 23.70
N GLY A 135 4.57 25.70 23.18
CA GLY A 135 4.89 25.80 21.76
C GLY A 135 4.38 24.63 20.93
N THR A 136 4.62 24.69 19.62
CA THR A 136 4.37 23.60 18.66
C THR A 136 5.71 22.92 18.34
N CYS A 137 5.76 21.58 18.36
CA CYS A 137 6.93 20.85 17.92
C CYS A 137 7.11 21.03 16.41
N GLY A 138 8.34 21.37 16.00
CA GLY A 138 8.70 21.54 14.58
C GLY A 138 8.78 20.23 13.81
N ASP A 139 8.96 19.10 14.51
CA ASP A 139 9.14 17.80 13.88
C ASP A 139 7.81 17.10 13.62
N THR A 140 7.77 16.31 12.56
CA THR A 140 6.61 15.47 12.23
C THR A 140 7.03 14.01 12.08
N LEU A 141 6.27 13.13 12.73
CA LEU A 141 6.39 11.68 12.57
C LEU A 141 5.12 11.12 11.93
N ARG A 142 5.28 10.37 10.85
CA ARG A 142 4.17 9.69 10.19
C ARG A 142 4.45 8.21 10.00
N LEU A 143 3.46 7.37 10.30
CA LEU A 143 3.43 5.99 9.87
C LEU A 143 2.56 5.89 8.63
N VAL A 144 3.18 5.52 7.52
CA VAL A 144 2.48 5.24 6.26
C VAL A 144 2.39 3.72 6.11
N LYS A 145 1.17 3.22 5.95
CA LYS A 145 0.92 1.80 5.66
C LYS A 145 0.72 1.64 4.16
N GLY A 146 1.66 1.01 3.53
CA GLY A 146 1.59 0.68 2.11
C GLY A 146 0.64 -0.49 1.83
N GLU A 147 0.34 -0.69 0.56
CA GLU A 147 -0.64 -1.70 0.13
C GLU A 147 -0.16 -3.14 0.35
N GLU A 148 1.13 -3.42 0.35
CA GLU A 148 1.71 -4.77 0.40
C GLU A 148 2.20 -5.19 1.81
N GLY A 149 1.61 -4.60 2.85
CA GLY A 149 2.07 -4.82 4.22
C GLY A 149 3.34 -4.05 4.57
N ILE A 150 3.88 -3.29 3.62
CA ILE A 150 5.00 -2.38 3.85
C ILE A 150 4.54 -1.28 4.80
N GLN A 151 5.34 -1.00 5.81
CA GLN A 151 5.13 0.12 6.69
C GLN A 151 6.35 1.03 6.64
N ALA A 152 6.15 2.29 6.34
CA ALA A 152 7.19 3.30 6.33
C ALA A 152 6.99 4.26 7.51
N LEU A 153 8.01 4.40 8.33
CA LEU A 153 8.07 5.41 9.38
C LEU A 153 8.86 6.60 8.83
N ILE A 154 8.20 7.74 8.72
CA ILE A 154 8.78 8.96 8.18
C ILE A 154 8.93 9.95 9.34
N LEU A 155 10.18 10.32 9.63
CA LEU A 155 10.52 11.41 10.53
C LEU A 155 10.97 12.60 9.68
N SER A 156 10.29 13.72 9.84
CA SER A 156 10.64 14.98 9.19
C SER A 156 10.97 16.02 10.25
N ASP A 157 12.18 16.57 10.19
CA ASP A 157 12.65 17.65 11.04
C ASP A 157 12.35 18.99 10.35
N GLY A 158 11.58 19.85 10.99
CA GLY A 158 11.25 21.18 10.50
C GLY A 158 12.33 22.18 10.82
N MET A 159 12.69 23.03 9.85
CA MET A 159 13.70 24.06 10.05
C MET A 159 13.21 25.17 11.00
N GLY A 160 13.84 25.32 12.15
CA GLY A 160 13.50 26.33 13.15
C GLY A 160 12.62 25.81 14.28
N THR A 161 11.77 26.65 14.83
CA THR A 161 10.90 26.30 15.97
C THR A 161 9.47 26.78 15.75
N GLY A 162 8.53 26.15 16.45
CA GLY A 162 7.12 26.53 16.45
C GLY A 162 6.32 26.20 15.18
N ALA A 163 5.24 26.91 14.97
CA ALA A 163 4.28 26.64 13.89
C ALA A 163 4.85 26.67 12.46
N PRO A 164 5.78 27.57 12.09
CA PRO A 164 6.41 27.54 10.77
C PRO A 164 7.19 26.25 10.51
N ALA A 165 7.99 25.79 11.49
CA ALA A 165 8.75 24.55 11.39
C ALA A 165 7.83 23.33 11.32
N ALA A 166 6.74 23.31 12.08
CA ALA A 166 5.73 22.25 12.01
C ALA A 166 5.04 22.18 10.64
N LEU A 167 4.84 23.32 9.99
CA LEU A 167 4.28 23.38 8.63
C LEU A 167 5.28 22.81 7.61
N ASP A 168 6.55 23.20 7.70
CA ASP A 168 7.61 22.71 6.81
C ASP A 168 7.79 21.20 6.92
N SER A 169 7.77 20.65 8.14
CA SER A 169 7.93 19.21 8.36
C SER A 169 6.72 18.38 7.91
N ALA A 170 5.54 19.01 7.80
CA ALA A 170 4.29 18.33 7.42
C ALA A 170 4.05 18.27 5.90
N MET A 171 4.79 19.09 5.12
CA MET A 171 4.71 19.10 3.65
C MET A 171 5.54 18.01 3.03
#